data_482fe9934d12bba12690bbbb4dc1bd61
#
_entry.id   482fe9934d12bba12690bbbb4dc1bd61
#
_cell.length_a   1.000
_cell.length_b   1.000
_cell.length_c   1.000
_cell.angle_alpha   90.00
_cell.angle_beta   90.00
_cell.angle_gamma   90.00
#
_symmetry.space_group_name_H-M   'P 1'
#
loop_
_entity.id
_entity.type
_entity.pdbx_description
1 polymer ?
#
loop_
_entity_poly.entity_id
_entity_poly.type
_entity_poly.pdbx_seq_one_letter_code
_entity_poly.pdbx_strand_id
1 'polypeptide(L)'
;MTRLSSELISGMSETIAAYDLELIQKSGLTLRQIAARTAGLSEEILCEAFRSECVAVIPVTAGQGVIEGFTQSIEGIIEHLGCPCFITANSDAAGLAEGIEKGATIVFLADDNRFIAVNVSQKRVIDNAESTGWSYAYALDACAGGLNGREVLLIGAGRVGKNALHTLLRLGAKVGVFDIDGSKVQSLVDKFKIKRVENLSEALNLYTLFFDASPASDIIHAEHIKPETAIAACGIPIGLSDEALLLVEERLIHDPLQLGTAAMLSMAVCHGLNDKSGGRIGRIA
;
A
#
# COMPACT_ATOMS: atom_id res chain seq x y z
N MET A 1 -1.00 -6.52 12.35
CA MET A 1 -1.10 -5.22 11.64
C MET A 1 -1.05 -4.15 12.72
N THR A 2 -0.33 -3.06 12.55
CA THR A 2 -0.40 -1.96 13.50
C THR A 2 -1.78 -1.32 13.38
N ARG A 3 -2.48 -1.14 14.50
CA ARG A 3 -3.79 -0.50 14.51
C ARG A 3 -3.60 1.01 14.28
N LEU A 4 -4.35 1.59 13.35
CA LEU A 4 -4.41 3.03 13.14
C LEU A 4 -5.09 3.69 14.36
N SER A 5 -4.65 4.90 14.72
CA SER A 5 -5.39 5.73 15.67
C SER A 5 -6.36 6.64 14.91
N SER A 6 -7.45 7.06 15.57
CA SER A 6 -8.40 8.02 15.00
C SER A 6 -7.74 9.35 14.63
N GLU A 7 -6.70 9.77 15.36
CA GLU A 7 -5.94 10.98 15.06
C GLU A 7 -5.21 10.93 13.71
N LEU A 8 -4.66 9.77 13.34
CA LEU A 8 -3.93 9.58 12.07
C LEU A 8 -4.82 9.63 10.83
N ILE A 9 -6.11 9.35 10.99
CA ILE A 9 -7.07 9.26 9.87
C ILE A 9 -8.14 10.36 9.91
N SER A 10 -8.13 11.20 10.97
CA SER A 10 -9.06 12.31 11.09
C SER A 10 -8.90 13.32 9.93
N GLY A 11 -10.01 13.71 9.29
CA GLY A 11 -10.02 14.66 8.17
C GLY A 11 -9.40 14.15 6.87
N MET A 12 -9.09 12.85 6.76
CA MET A 12 -8.44 12.29 5.57
C MET A 12 -9.31 12.44 4.31
N SER A 13 -10.61 12.24 4.40
CA SER A 13 -11.53 12.44 3.27
C SER A 13 -11.53 13.87 2.74
N GLU A 14 -11.27 14.86 3.60
CA GLU A 14 -11.21 16.29 3.25
C GLU A 14 -9.85 16.67 2.63
N THR A 15 -8.79 15.95 3.00
CA THR A 15 -7.40 16.25 2.61
C THR A 15 -6.88 15.37 1.47
N ILE A 16 -7.65 14.41 0.98
CA ILE A 16 -7.19 13.45 -0.03
C ILE A 16 -6.74 14.11 -1.34
N ALA A 17 -7.39 15.20 -1.76
CA ALA A 17 -6.99 15.94 -2.95
C ALA A 17 -5.63 16.64 -2.76
N ALA A 18 -5.37 17.18 -1.56
CA ALA A 18 -4.07 17.77 -1.23
C ALA A 18 -2.97 16.71 -1.18
N TYR A 19 -3.26 15.55 -0.59
CA TYR A 19 -2.36 14.41 -0.60
C TYR A 19 -2.01 13.96 -2.03
N ASP A 20 -2.99 13.89 -2.94
CA ASP A 20 -2.74 13.47 -4.32
C ASP A 20 -1.84 14.49 -5.06
N LEU A 21 -2.01 15.79 -4.82
CA LEU A 21 -1.12 16.83 -5.36
C LEU A 21 0.33 16.68 -4.80
N GLU A 22 0.47 16.42 -3.51
CA GLU A 22 1.77 16.17 -2.89
C GLU A 22 2.43 14.92 -3.48
N LEU A 23 1.67 13.85 -3.68
CA LEU A 23 2.14 12.62 -4.31
C LEU A 23 2.64 12.83 -5.73
N ILE A 24 1.95 13.70 -6.52
CA ILE A 24 2.40 14.12 -7.84
C ILE A 24 3.74 14.86 -7.76
N GLN A 25 3.90 15.79 -6.82
CA GLN A 25 5.16 16.52 -6.64
C GLN A 25 6.33 15.58 -6.33
N LYS A 26 6.10 14.56 -5.48
CA LYS A 26 7.12 13.59 -5.06
C LYS A 26 7.43 12.51 -6.10
N SER A 27 6.43 12.03 -6.82
CA SER A 27 6.54 10.86 -7.70
C SER A 27 6.26 11.13 -9.18
N GLY A 28 5.70 12.29 -9.52
CA GLY A 28 5.19 12.57 -10.86
C GLY A 28 3.91 11.81 -11.22
N LEU A 29 3.29 11.12 -10.28
CA LEU A 29 2.11 10.27 -10.49
C LEU A 29 1.00 10.61 -9.51
N THR A 30 -0.25 10.53 -9.98
CA THR A 30 -1.44 10.57 -9.12
C THR A 30 -1.59 9.27 -8.33
N LEU A 31 -2.36 9.31 -7.25
CA LEU A 31 -2.77 8.14 -6.48
C LEU A 31 -3.40 7.07 -7.39
N ARG A 32 -4.28 7.49 -8.32
CA ARG A 32 -4.91 6.60 -9.29
C ARG A 32 -3.91 5.96 -10.26
N GLN A 33 -2.92 6.71 -10.72
CA GLN A 33 -1.87 6.18 -11.60
C GLN A 33 -1.00 5.14 -10.91
N ILE A 34 -0.62 5.36 -9.64
CA ILE A 34 0.11 4.37 -8.86
C ILE A 34 -0.75 3.12 -8.64
N ALA A 35 -2.02 3.30 -8.29
CA ALA A 35 -2.97 2.20 -8.11
C ALA A 35 -3.19 1.40 -9.41
N ALA A 36 -3.30 2.07 -10.56
CA ALA A 36 -3.38 1.42 -11.87
C ALA A 36 -2.14 0.58 -12.18
N ARG A 37 -0.94 1.15 -11.99
CA ARG A 37 0.33 0.41 -12.15
C ARG A 37 0.41 -0.81 -11.23
N THR A 38 -0.07 -0.68 -9.99
CA THR A 38 -0.11 -1.77 -9.02
C THR A 38 -1.00 -2.91 -9.51
N ALA A 39 -2.13 -2.61 -10.12
CA ALA A 39 -3.04 -3.58 -10.71
C ALA A 39 -2.60 -4.09 -12.10
N GLY A 40 -1.54 -3.51 -12.71
CA GLY A 40 -1.09 -3.84 -14.05
C GLY A 40 -2.04 -3.34 -15.15
N LEU A 41 -2.73 -2.22 -14.91
CA LEU A 41 -3.69 -1.59 -15.81
C LEU A 41 -3.20 -0.21 -16.28
N SER A 42 -3.74 0.29 -17.39
CA SER A 42 -3.66 1.72 -17.67
C SER A 42 -4.71 2.49 -16.85
N GLU A 43 -4.50 3.79 -16.65
CA GLU A 43 -5.43 4.63 -15.90
C GLU A 43 -6.80 4.69 -16.59
N GLU A 44 -6.84 4.74 -17.92
CA GLU A 44 -8.09 4.78 -18.70
C GLU A 44 -8.93 3.52 -18.48
N ILE A 45 -8.30 2.33 -18.54
CA ILE A 45 -8.97 1.05 -18.28
C ILE A 45 -9.50 1.01 -16.86
N LEU A 46 -8.72 1.49 -15.89
CA LEU A 46 -9.13 1.53 -14.48
C LEU A 46 -10.32 2.46 -14.27
N CYS A 47 -10.30 3.66 -14.87
CA CYS A 47 -11.41 4.61 -14.79
C CYS A 47 -12.71 4.05 -15.40
N GLU A 48 -12.61 3.32 -16.52
CA GLU A 48 -13.77 2.67 -17.13
C GLU A 48 -14.32 1.56 -16.23
N ALA A 49 -13.43 0.74 -15.64
CA ALA A 49 -13.83 -0.31 -14.71
C ALA A 49 -14.57 0.25 -13.49
N PHE A 50 -14.07 1.32 -12.89
CA PHE A 50 -14.70 1.94 -11.72
C PHE A 50 -16.13 2.40 -11.94
N ARG A 51 -16.50 2.82 -13.16
CA ARG A 51 -17.87 3.25 -13.47
C ARG A 51 -18.90 2.13 -13.39
N SER A 52 -18.46 0.88 -13.52
CA SER A 52 -19.32 -0.31 -13.45
C SER A 52 -19.35 -0.98 -12.07
N GLU A 53 -18.57 -0.48 -11.15
CA GLU A 53 -18.48 -1.01 -9.80
C GLU A 53 -19.26 -0.15 -8.80
N CYS A 54 -19.64 -0.77 -7.69
CA CYS A 54 -20.24 -0.13 -6.54
C CYS A 54 -19.58 -0.72 -5.28
N VAL A 55 -19.04 0.14 -4.42
CA VAL A 55 -18.31 -0.29 -3.24
C VAL A 55 -19.14 -0.08 -1.98
N ALA A 56 -19.23 -1.10 -1.13
CA ALA A 56 -19.73 -0.96 0.23
C ALA A 56 -18.56 -1.01 1.23
N VAL A 57 -18.48 -0.04 2.12
CA VAL A 57 -17.57 -0.06 3.28
C VAL A 57 -18.36 -0.48 4.50
N ILE A 58 -17.93 -1.57 5.15
CA ILE A 58 -18.67 -2.17 6.26
C ILE A 58 -17.94 -1.90 7.57
N PRO A 59 -18.58 -1.22 8.55
CA PRO A 59 -18.06 -1.13 9.90
C PRO A 59 -17.99 -2.52 10.54
N VAL A 60 -16.86 -2.88 11.15
CA VAL A 60 -16.67 -4.16 11.85
C VAL A 60 -16.47 -3.87 13.33
N THR A 61 -17.34 -4.46 14.18
CA THR A 61 -17.31 -4.26 15.63
C THR A 61 -16.51 -5.33 16.37
N ALA A 62 -16.09 -6.39 15.68
CA ALA A 62 -15.31 -7.49 16.27
C ALA A 62 -13.92 -6.99 16.75
N GLY A 63 -13.38 -7.68 17.75
CA GLY A 63 -12.08 -7.35 18.32
C GLY A 63 -12.12 -6.06 19.15
N GLN A 64 -11.25 -5.10 18.83
CA GLN A 64 -11.19 -3.80 19.52
C GLN A 64 -12.24 -2.78 19.00
N GLY A 65 -13.11 -3.21 18.10
CA GLY A 65 -14.21 -2.39 17.56
C GLY A 65 -13.81 -1.40 16.46
N VAL A 66 -14.75 -0.55 16.11
CA VAL A 66 -14.60 0.44 15.03
C VAL A 66 -13.63 1.55 15.44
N ILE A 67 -12.71 1.92 14.55
CA ILE A 67 -11.90 3.13 14.68
C ILE A 67 -12.72 4.28 14.09
N GLU A 68 -12.92 5.35 14.88
CA GLU A 68 -13.65 6.53 14.42
C GLU A 68 -12.97 7.14 13.18
N GLY A 69 -13.76 7.45 12.14
CA GLY A 69 -13.28 8.01 10.89
C GLY A 69 -12.72 6.98 9.88
N PHE A 70 -12.53 5.71 10.26
CA PHE A 70 -11.90 4.71 9.37
C PHE A 70 -12.74 4.44 8.12
N THR A 71 -14.02 4.17 8.27
CA THR A 71 -14.91 3.90 7.13
C THR A 71 -15.07 5.11 6.24
N GLN A 72 -15.17 6.32 6.81
CA GLN A 72 -15.22 7.60 6.09
C GLN A 72 -13.95 7.87 5.30
N SER A 73 -12.78 7.54 5.87
CA SER A 73 -11.50 7.66 5.17
C SER A 73 -11.43 6.73 3.96
N ILE A 74 -11.89 5.48 4.10
CA ILE A 74 -11.93 4.53 2.98
C ILE A 74 -12.90 5.03 1.90
N GLU A 75 -14.11 5.45 2.27
CA GLU A 75 -15.10 6.01 1.35
C GLU A 75 -14.52 7.21 0.59
N GLY A 76 -13.94 8.20 1.28
CA GLY A 76 -13.34 9.38 0.66
C GLY A 76 -12.20 9.04 -0.32
N ILE A 77 -11.34 8.05 -0.01
CA ILE A 77 -10.30 7.58 -0.94
C ILE A 77 -10.92 6.95 -2.19
N ILE A 78 -11.94 6.10 -2.03
CA ILE A 78 -12.61 5.41 -3.13
C ILE A 78 -13.35 6.39 -4.03
N GLU A 79 -14.06 7.36 -3.47
CA GLU A 79 -14.74 8.42 -4.21
C GLU A 79 -13.76 9.33 -4.95
N HIS A 80 -12.63 9.69 -4.33
CA HIS A 80 -11.57 10.45 -4.99
C HIS A 80 -11.02 9.72 -6.23
N LEU A 81 -10.96 8.40 -6.20
CA LEU A 81 -10.58 7.58 -7.36
C LEU A 81 -11.67 7.53 -8.45
N GLY A 82 -12.88 8.00 -8.15
CA GLY A 82 -14.01 8.03 -9.09
C GLY A 82 -14.83 6.74 -9.12
N CYS A 83 -14.80 5.94 -8.07
CA CYS A 83 -15.65 4.75 -7.93
C CYS A 83 -16.81 5.04 -6.98
N PRO A 84 -18.06 4.72 -7.34
CA PRO A 84 -19.21 4.85 -6.45
C PRO A 84 -19.03 4.06 -5.16
N CYS A 85 -19.25 4.72 -4.01
CA CYS A 85 -19.01 4.13 -2.70
C CYS A 85 -20.11 4.53 -1.72
N PHE A 86 -20.38 3.68 -0.73
CA PHE A 86 -21.24 4.01 0.41
C PHE A 86 -20.82 3.21 1.65
N ILE A 87 -21.10 3.78 2.83
CA ILE A 87 -20.92 3.09 4.11
C ILE A 87 -22.26 2.44 4.48
N THR A 88 -22.24 1.18 4.91
CA THR A 88 -23.46 0.50 5.38
C THR A 88 -23.91 1.05 6.73
N ALA A 89 -25.24 1.16 6.93
CA ALA A 89 -25.82 1.60 8.20
C ALA A 89 -25.63 0.53 9.31
N ASN A 90 -25.62 -0.74 8.91
CA ASN A 90 -25.36 -1.87 9.80
C ASN A 90 -23.88 -2.25 9.79
N SER A 91 -23.42 -2.93 10.83
CA SER A 91 -22.06 -3.47 10.97
C SER A 91 -22.03 -4.99 10.79
N ASP A 92 -20.81 -5.55 10.69
CA ASP A 92 -20.55 -6.99 10.71
C ASP A 92 -21.35 -7.74 9.62
N ALA A 93 -21.95 -8.88 9.98
CA ALA A 93 -22.72 -9.70 9.04
C ALA A 93 -23.97 -8.98 8.51
N ALA A 94 -24.62 -8.14 9.32
CA ALA A 94 -25.78 -7.35 8.89
C ALA A 94 -25.36 -6.26 7.88
N GLY A 95 -24.21 -5.63 8.10
CA GLY A 95 -23.63 -4.68 7.13
C GLY A 95 -23.22 -5.35 5.81
N LEU A 96 -22.66 -6.56 5.89
CA LEU A 96 -22.33 -7.34 4.70
C LEU A 96 -23.59 -7.69 3.88
N ALA A 97 -24.66 -8.13 4.53
CA ALA A 97 -25.94 -8.41 3.89
C ALA A 97 -26.49 -7.13 3.23
N GLU A 98 -26.55 -6.02 3.97
CA GLU A 98 -26.99 -4.72 3.47
C GLU A 98 -26.21 -4.28 2.23
N GLY A 99 -24.88 -4.38 2.27
CA GLY A 99 -24.01 -4.01 1.16
C GLY A 99 -24.35 -4.78 -0.11
N ILE A 100 -24.48 -6.11 0.01
CA ILE A 100 -24.82 -6.99 -1.12
C ILE A 100 -26.25 -6.71 -1.64
N GLU A 101 -27.23 -6.55 -0.76
CA GLU A 101 -28.62 -6.26 -1.10
C GLU A 101 -28.78 -4.90 -1.80
N LYS A 102 -27.91 -3.92 -1.48
CA LYS A 102 -27.82 -2.62 -2.16
C LYS A 102 -27.02 -2.66 -3.46
N GLY A 103 -26.55 -3.83 -3.87
CA GLY A 103 -25.88 -4.04 -5.15
C GLY A 103 -24.38 -3.77 -5.15
N ALA A 104 -23.70 -3.79 -3.99
CA ALA A 104 -22.26 -3.68 -3.95
C ALA A 104 -21.59 -4.84 -4.69
N THR A 105 -20.69 -4.51 -5.60
CA THR A 105 -19.85 -5.47 -6.34
C THR A 105 -18.54 -5.73 -5.62
N ILE A 106 -18.08 -4.76 -4.81
CA ILE A 106 -16.89 -4.84 -3.98
C ILE A 106 -17.25 -4.41 -2.56
N VAL A 107 -16.71 -5.14 -1.59
CA VAL A 107 -16.92 -4.88 -0.17
C VAL A 107 -15.58 -4.66 0.53
N PHE A 108 -15.44 -3.56 1.27
CA PHE A 108 -14.30 -3.29 2.13
C PHE A 108 -14.66 -3.51 3.59
N LEU A 109 -13.82 -4.25 4.31
CA LEU A 109 -13.98 -4.49 5.74
C LEU A 109 -12.64 -4.77 6.41
N ALA A 110 -12.52 -4.38 7.69
CA ALA A 110 -11.32 -4.59 8.47
C ALA A 110 -11.65 -5.03 9.89
N ASP A 111 -10.90 -6.00 10.39
CA ASP A 111 -10.82 -6.37 11.80
C ASP A 111 -9.39 -6.19 12.34
N ASP A 112 -9.10 -6.59 13.58
CA ASP A 112 -7.78 -6.49 14.18
C ASP A 112 -6.70 -7.30 13.44
N ASN A 113 -7.08 -8.27 12.60
CA ASN A 113 -6.17 -9.18 11.93
C ASN A 113 -5.97 -8.84 10.46
N ARG A 114 -7.02 -8.40 9.79
CA ARG A 114 -7.02 -8.19 8.34
C ARG A 114 -7.84 -6.98 7.93
N PHE A 115 -7.32 -6.23 6.99
CA PHE A 115 -8.06 -5.29 6.16
C PHE A 115 -8.11 -5.86 4.73
N ILE A 116 -9.31 -6.07 4.20
CA ILE A 116 -9.53 -6.73 2.91
C ILE A 116 -10.56 -6.00 2.06
N ALA A 117 -10.42 -6.14 0.74
CA ALA A 117 -11.48 -5.88 -0.23
C ALA A 117 -11.93 -7.23 -0.83
N VAL A 118 -13.24 -7.42 -0.94
CA VAL A 118 -13.84 -8.62 -1.51
C VAL A 118 -14.60 -8.24 -2.78
N ASN A 119 -14.15 -8.72 -3.93
CA ASN A 119 -14.96 -8.67 -5.14
C ASN A 119 -15.97 -9.82 -5.06
N VAL A 120 -17.25 -9.49 -4.91
CA VAL A 120 -18.33 -10.44 -4.62
C VAL A 120 -18.60 -11.33 -5.84
N SER A 121 -18.65 -10.74 -7.02
CA SER A 121 -18.96 -11.46 -8.26
C SER A 121 -17.83 -12.41 -8.69
N GLN A 122 -16.58 -12.01 -8.46
CA GLN A 122 -15.40 -12.80 -8.81
C GLN A 122 -14.93 -13.74 -7.71
N LYS A 123 -15.54 -13.68 -6.52
CA LYS A 123 -15.18 -14.48 -5.34
C LYS A 123 -13.70 -14.32 -4.96
N ARG A 124 -13.18 -13.10 -5.04
CA ARG A 124 -11.78 -12.80 -4.81
C ARG A 124 -11.61 -11.90 -3.59
N VAL A 125 -10.59 -12.19 -2.80
CA VAL A 125 -10.19 -11.39 -1.64
C VAL A 125 -8.85 -10.74 -1.95
N ILE A 126 -8.77 -9.42 -1.78
CA ILE A 126 -7.55 -8.61 -1.86
C ILE A 126 -7.15 -8.24 -0.45
N ASP A 127 -5.90 -8.47 -0.09
CA ASP A 127 -5.36 -8.20 1.25
C ASP A 127 -4.57 -6.88 1.26
N ASN A 128 -4.81 -6.04 2.26
CA ASN A 128 -4.12 -4.74 2.38
C ASN A 128 -2.59 -4.88 2.46
N ALA A 129 -2.06 -5.92 3.11
CA ALA A 129 -0.61 -6.07 3.20
C ALA A 129 0.05 -6.34 1.84
N GLU A 130 -0.65 -7.02 0.94
CA GLU A 130 -0.21 -7.21 -0.45
C GLU A 130 -0.28 -5.90 -1.22
N SER A 131 -1.42 -5.24 -1.17
CA SER A 131 -1.68 -3.99 -1.89
C SER A 131 -0.74 -2.87 -1.46
N THR A 132 -0.52 -2.72 -0.14
CA THR A 132 0.42 -1.75 0.41
C THR A 132 1.86 -2.04 -0.04
N GLY A 133 2.31 -3.29 0.06
CA GLY A 133 3.66 -3.65 -0.36
C GLY A 133 3.91 -3.35 -1.84
N TRP A 134 2.95 -3.64 -2.69
CA TRP A 134 3.07 -3.39 -4.13
C TRP A 134 2.99 -1.91 -4.48
N SER A 135 2.00 -1.17 -3.95
CA SER A 135 1.80 0.24 -4.27
C SER A 135 2.94 1.13 -3.80
N TYR A 136 3.45 0.91 -2.59
CA TYR A 136 4.61 1.62 -2.08
C TYR A 136 5.89 1.34 -2.86
N ALA A 137 6.07 0.11 -3.39
CA ALA A 137 7.22 -0.20 -4.25
C ALA A 137 7.13 0.54 -5.59
N TYR A 138 5.94 0.65 -6.20
CA TYR A 138 5.74 1.47 -7.39
C TYR A 138 5.89 2.97 -7.12
N ALA A 139 5.42 3.44 -5.96
CA ALA A 139 5.59 4.82 -5.56
C ALA A 139 7.08 5.17 -5.34
N LEU A 140 7.86 4.28 -4.71
CA LEU A 140 9.31 4.43 -4.57
C LEU A 140 10.01 4.44 -5.94
N ASP A 141 9.62 3.54 -6.84
CA ASP A 141 10.15 3.50 -8.21
C ASP A 141 9.95 4.84 -8.93
N ALA A 142 8.75 5.37 -8.85
CA ALA A 142 8.42 6.66 -9.46
C ALA A 142 9.18 7.83 -8.80
N CYS A 143 9.19 7.91 -7.48
CA CYS A 143 9.88 8.93 -6.70
C CYS A 143 11.40 8.92 -6.93
N ALA A 144 11.99 7.73 -7.07
CA ALA A 144 13.42 7.56 -7.31
C ALA A 144 13.82 7.72 -8.79
N GLY A 145 12.88 7.92 -9.72
CA GLY A 145 13.15 7.97 -11.16
C GLY A 145 13.55 6.61 -11.75
N GLY A 146 13.06 5.51 -11.16
CA GLY A 146 13.30 4.14 -11.57
C GLY A 146 14.23 3.36 -10.63
N LEU A 147 13.94 2.07 -10.43
CA LEU A 147 14.70 1.18 -9.55
C LEU A 147 15.59 0.19 -10.30
N ASN A 148 15.51 0.13 -11.62
CA ASN A 148 16.24 -0.87 -12.40
C ASN A 148 17.77 -0.77 -12.18
N GLY A 149 18.37 -1.84 -11.67
CA GLY A 149 19.81 -1.95 -11.36
C GLY A 149 20.25 -1.24 -10.07
N ARG A 150 19.36 -0.48 -9.41
CA ARG A 150 19.69 0.27 -8.19
C ARG A 150 19.55 -0.60 -6.94
N GLU A 151 20.32 -0.25 -5.92
CA GLU A 151 20.28 -0.95 -4.63
C GLU A 151 19.19 -0.34 -3.74
N VAL A 152 18.33 -1.19 -3.18
CA VAL A 152 17.25 -0.82 -2.25
C VAL A 152 17.42 -1.59 -0.95
N LEU A 153 17.40 -0.90 0.18
CA LEU A 153 17.35 -1.51 1.51
C LEU A 153 15.89 -1.70 1.91
N LEU A 154 15.46 -2.94 2.01
CA LEU A 154 14.17 -3.32 2.58
C LEU A 154 14.35 -3.59 4.08
N ILE A 155 13.70 -2.78 4.91
CA ILE A 155 13.66 -2.91 6.36
C ILE A 155 12.32 -3.52 6.76
N GLY A 156 12.34 -4.69 7.39
CA GLY A 156 11.17 -5.45 7.75
C GLY A 156 10.76 -6.52 6.72
N ALA A 157 10.89 -7.79 7.10
CA ALA A 157 10.51 -8.96 6.32
C ALA A 157 9.14 -9.54 6.75
N GLY A 158 8.23 -8.67 7.22
CA GLY A 158 6.85 -8.99 7.56
C GLY A 158 5.96 -9.22 6.33
N ARG A 159 4.64 -9.21 6.53
CA ARG A 159 3.67 -9.44 5.43
C ARG A 159 3.80 -8.38 4.33
N VAL A 160 3.89 -7.10 4.69
CA VAL A 160 4.05 -6.00 3.72
C VAL A 160 5.42 -6.08 3.03
N GLY A 161 6.51 -6.21 3.80
CA GLY A 161 7.86 -6.28 3.24
C GLY A 161 8.09 -7.44 2.27
N LYS A 162 7.51 -8.63 2.56
CA LYS A 162 7.54 -9.77 1.63
C LYS A 162 6.87 -9.47 0.29
N ASN A 163 5.73 -8.78 0.33
CA ASN A 163 5.01 -8.39 -0.89
C ASN A 163 5.75 -7.28 -1.64
N ALA A 164 6.29 -6.29 -0.92
CA ALA A 164 7.14 -5.25 -1.50
C ALA A 164 8.36 -5.84 -2.22
N LEU A 165 9.04 -6.82 -1.60
CA LEU A 165 10.20 -7.49 -2.20
C LEU A 165 9.91 -8.03 -3.60
N HIS A 166 8.76 -8.69 -3.79
CA HIS A 166 8.38 -9.19 -5.11
C HIS A 166 8.30 -8.09 -6.17
N THR A 167 7.71 -6.95 -5.81
CA THR A 167 7.57 -5.83 -6.73
C THR A 167 8.91 -5.13 -6.97
N LEU A 168 9.71 -4.91 -5.93
CA LEU A 168 11.06 -4.33 -6.05
C LEU A 168 11.95 -5.15 -6.99
N LEU A 169 11.94 -6.48 -6.84
CA LEU A 169 12.69 -7.37 -7.74
C LEU A 169 12.16 -7.32 -9.18
N ARG A 170 10.84 -7.26 -9.38
CA ARG A 170 10.22 -7.13 -10.71
C ARG A 170 10.57 -5.79 -11.38
N LEU A 171 10.75 -4.73 -10.60
CA LEU A 171 11.23 -3.42 -11.06
C LEU A 171 12.75 -3.40 -11.32
N GLY A 172 13.44 -4.53 -11.12
CA GLY A 172 14.85 -4.68 -11.40
C GLY A 172 15.78 -4.19 -10.29
N ALA A 173 15.26 -3.90 -9.10
CA ALA A 173 16.07 -3.48 -7.96
C ALA A 173 16.97 -4.62 -7.45
N LYS A 174 18.15 -4.26 -6.94
CA LYS A 174 19.03 -5.13 -6.16
C LYS A 174 18.71 -4.94 -4.68
N VAL A 175 18.00 -5.91 -4.09
CA VAL A 175 17.45 -5.74 -2.75
C VAL A 175 18.35 -6.33 -1.67
N GLY A 176 18.73 -5.48 -0.70
CA GLY A 176 19.26 -5.92 0.60
C GLY A 176 18.10 -5.94 1.60
N VAL A 177 17.99 -7.01 2.40
CA VAL A 177 16.89 -7.18 3.36
C VAL A 177 17.42 -7.28 4.78
N PHE A 178 16.83 -6.51 5.67
CA PHE A 178 17.03 -6.55 7.11
C PHE A 178 15.72 -6.81 7.86
N ASP A 179 15.75 -7.68 8.83
CA ASP A 179 14.70 -7.84 9.87
C ASP A 179 15.39 -8.29 11.17
N ILE A 180 14.86 -7.85 12.31
CA ILE A 180 15.35 -8.31 13.63
C ILE A 180 15.19 -9.81 13.82
N ASP A 181 14.22 -10.43 13.13
CA ASP A 181 14.05 -11.87 13.05
C ASP A 181 14.81 -12.42 11.83
N GLY A 182 16.05 -12.83 12.05
CA GLY A 182 16.92 -13.37 11.00
C GLY A 182 16.34 -14.61 10.29
N SER A 183 15.41 -15.34 10.90
CA SER A 183 14.77 -16.51 10.26
C SER A 183 13.84 -16.09 9.11
N LYS A 184 13.16 -14.93 9.24
CA LYS A 184 12.35 -14.37 8.16
C LYS A 184 13.21 -13.94 6.98
N VAL A 185 14.37 -13.31 7.23
CA VAL A 185 15.33 -12.93 6.19
C VAL A 185 15.86 -14.15 5.48
N GLN A 186 16.29 -15.19 6.24
CA GLN A 186 16.81 -16.41 5.67
C GLN A 186 15.81 -17.09 4.72
N SER A 187 14.54 -17.17 5.12
CA SER A 187 13.47 -17.70 4.27
C SER A 187 13.32 -16.96 2.94
N LEU A 188 13.61 -15.64 2.91
CA LEU A 188 13.59 -14.85 1.68
C LEU A 188 14.85 -15.04 0.84
N VAL A 189 16.01 -15.13 1.48
CA VAL A 189 17.29 -15.42 0.80
C VAL A 189 17.24 -16.76 0.09
N ASP A 190 16.70 -17.78 0.75
CA ASP A 190 16.56 -19.13 0.18
C ASP A 190 15.64 -19.16 -1.07
N LYS A 191 14.67 -18.25 -1.12
CA LYS A 191 13.68 -18.17 -2.19
C LYS A 191 14.08 -17.23 -3.33
N PHE A 192 14.76 -16.14 -3.01
CA PHE A 192 15.10 -15.07 -3.93
C PHE A 192 16.60 -14.79 -3.93
N LYS A 193 17.14 -14.30 -5.06
CA LYS A 193 18.54 -13.82 -5.14
C LYS A 193 18.63 -12.42 -4.55
N ILE A 194 18.65 -12.34 -3.21
CA ILE A 194 18.73 -11.08 -2.46
C ILE A 194 19.92 -11.10 -1.50
N LYS A 195 20.36 -9.92 -1.09
CA LYS A 195 21.42 -9.77 -0.11
C LYS A 195 20.84 -9.76 1.30
N ARG A 196 21.30 -10.63 2.17
CA ARG A 196 21.04 -10.52 3.60
C ARG A 196 21.86 -9.35 4.17
N VAL A 197 21.23 -8.49 4.93
CA VAL A 197 21.88 -7.41 5.70
C VAL A 197 21.95 -7.84 7.15
N GLU A 198 23.18 -7.88 7.71
CA GLU A 198 23.40 -8.31 9.10
C GLU A 198 23.41 -7.12 10.06
N ASN A 199 23.86 -5.95 9.60
CA ASN A 199 23.97 -4.73 10.41
C ASN A 199 23.20 -3.58 9.77
N LEU A 200 22.09 -3.17 10.41
CA LEU A 200 21.25 -2.10 9.90
C LEU A 200 21.97 -0.76 9.86
N SER A 201 22.72 -0.41 10.92
CA SER A 201 23.41 0.89 11.00
C SER A 201 24.45 1.05 9.88
N GLU A 202 25.20 -0.01 9.56
CA GLU A 202 26.13 0.03 8.42
C GLU A 202 25.39 0.15 7.10
N ALA A 203 24.27 -0.56 6.93
CA ALA A 203 23.48 -0.53 5.69
C ALA A 203 22.86 0.84 5.45
N LEU A 204 22.33 1.50 6.49
CA LEU A 204 21.77 2.85 6.38
C LEU A 204 22.79 3.88 5.86
N ASN A 205 24.07 3.70 6.14
CA ASN A 205 25.15 4.54 5.60
C ASN A 205 25.50 4.23 4.12
N LEU A 206 25.21 3.01 3.65
CA LEU A 206 25.57 2.56 2.30
C LEU A 206 24.47 2.82 1.27
N TYR A 207 23.23 2.52 1.63
CA TYR A 207 22.08 2.65 0.73
C TYR A 207 21.57 4.09 0.66
N THR A 208 20.86 4.40 -0.40
CA THR A 208 20.17 5.69 -0.61
C THR A 208 18.69 5.51 -0.94
N LEU A 209 18.27 4.29 -1.18
CA LEU A 209 16.86 3.97 -1.40
C LEU A 209 16.40 3.02 -0.30
N PHE A 210 15.39 3.45 0.44
CA PHE A 210 14.87 2.70 1.58
C PHE A 210 13.40 2.35 1.35
N PHE A 211 13.07 1.09 1.63
CA PHE A 211 11.69 0.65 1.79
C PHE A 211 11.52 0.20 3.25
N ASP A 212 10.85 1.02 4.06
CA ASP A 212 10.61 0.72 5.47
C ASP A 212 9.20 0.13 5.68
N ALA A 213 9.15 -1.17 5.98
CA ALA A 213 7.95 -1.92 6.35
C ALA A 213 8.01 -2.41 7.80
N SER A 214 8.84 -1.79 8.62
CA SER A 214 8.95 -2.10 10.05
C SER A 214 8.00 -1.23 10.88
N PRO A 215 7.57 -1.68 12.06
CA PRO A 215 6.84 -0.87 13.02
C PRO A 215 7.79 -0.13 13.99
N ALA A 216 9.08 -0.07 13.69
CA ALA A 216 10.07 0.58 14.54
C ALA A 216 10.05 2.09 14.28
N SER A 217 10.11 2.89 15.33
CA SER A 217 10.34 4.33 15.26
C SER A 217 11.82 4.65 15.38
N ASP A 218 12.21 5.80 14.83
CA ASP A 218 13.52 6.42 15.09
C ASP A 218 14.73 5.51 14.79
N ILE A 219 14.71 4.84 13.62
CA ILE A 219 15.80 3.98 13.14
C ILE A 219 16.60 4.62 11.99
N ILE A 220 16.01 5.59 11.27
CA ILE A 220 16.64 6.33 10.17
C ILE A 220 16.84 7.77 10.64
N HIS A 221 18.11 8.18 10.86
CA HIS A 221 18.46 9.49 11.34
C HIS A 221 18.99 10.41 10.24
N ALA A 222 19.15 11.70 10.54
CA ALA A 222 19.59 12.73 9.59
C ALA A 222 20.92 12.39 8.88
N GLU A 223 21.85 11.76 9.58
CA GLU A 223 23.15 11.33 9.04
C GLU A 223 23.04 10.28 7.91
N HIS A 224 21.92 9.55 7.84
CA HIS A 224 21.68 8.55 6.80
C HIS A 224 21.06 9.18 5.52
N ILE A 225 20.61 10.44 5.59
CA ILE A 225 19.92 11.11 4.49
C ILE A 225 20.92 11.83 3.60
N LYS A 226 21.05 11.37 2.36
CA LYS A 226 21.87 11.96 1.30
C LYS A 226 20.98 12.73 0.32
N PRO A 227 21.53 13.62 -0.53
CA PRO A 227 20.74 14.36 -1.51
C PRO A 227 19.88 13.49 -2.44
N GLU A 228 20.35 12.29 -2.78
CA GLU A 228 19.67 11.32 -3.63
C GLU A 228 18.80 10.30 -2.86
N THR A 229 18.70 10.41 -1.54
CA THR A 229 17.91 9.47 -0.73
C THR A 229 16.42 9.62 -1.05
N ALA A 230 15.76 8.50 -1.36
CA ALA A 230 14.31 8.41 -1.45
C ALA A 230 13.81 7.24 -0.58
N ILE A 231 12.68 7.46 0.08
CA ILE A 231 12.15 6.53 1.08
C ILE A 231 10.67 6.26 0.82
N ALA A 232 10.29 5.00 0.85
CA ALA A 232 8.92 4.56 0.98
C ALA A 232 8.75 3.91 2.35
N ALA A 233 8.04 4.58 3.27
CA ALA A 233 7.81 4.14 4.64
C ALA A 233 6.34 3.84 4.85
N CYS A 234 5.97 2.56 4.88
CA CYS A 234 4.60 2.12 5.15
C CYS A 234 4.40 1.62 6.58
N GLY A 235 5.45 1.63 7.40
CA GLY A 235 5.38 1.30 8.82
C GLY A 235 4.70 2.41 9.64
N ILE A 236 3.97 2.01 10.68
CA ILE A 236 3.38 2.92 11.67
C ILE A 236 3.71 2.37 13.05
N PRO A 237 4.41 3.14 13.89
CA PRO A 237 4.95 4.49 13.63
C PRO A 237 5.99 4.50 12.51
N ILE A 238 6.28 5.70 11.98
CA ILE A 238 7.31 5.88 10.95
C ILE A 238 8.71 5.68 11.54
N GLY A 239 9.60 5.05 10.75
CA GLY A 239 10.95 4.72 11.19
C GLY A 239 11.97 5.87 11.14
N LEU A 240 11.56 7.11 10.82
CA LEU A 240 12.45 8.26 10.68
C LEU A 240 12.46 9.14 11.94
N SER A 241 13.63 9.72 12.26
CA SER A 241 13.69 10.81 13.24
C SER A 241 13.09 12.10 12.68
N ASP A 242 12.71 13.04 13.55
CA ASP A 242 12.11 14.33 13.13
C ASP A 242 13.06 15.11 12.20
N GLU A 243 14.37 15.09 12.46
CA GLU A 243 15.36 15.74 11.61
C GLU A 243 15.49 15.04 10.25
N ALA A 244 15.42 13.71 10.21
CA ALA A 244 15.45 12.95 8.95
C ALA A 244 14.21 13.23 8.09
N LEU A 245 13.03 13.34 8.71
CA LEU A 245 11.79 13.72 8.05
C LEU A 245 11.92 15.04 7.28
N LEU A 246 12.45 16.08 7.94
CA LEU A 246 12.65 17.39 7.30
C LEU A 246 13.60 17.35 6.10
N LEU A 247 14.63 16.50 6.14
CA LEU A 247 15.62 16.39 5.06
C LEU A 247 15.13 15.60 3.84
N VAL A 248 14.14 14.73 4.01
CA VAL A 248 13.69 13.82 2.95
C VAL A 248 12.24 14.07 2.54
N GLU A 249 11.58 15.09 3.08
CA GLU A 249 10.15 15.39 2.91
C GLU A 249 9.68 15.29 1.46
N GLU A 250 10.40 15.90 0.52
CA GLU A 250 10.08 15.89 -0.91
C GLU A 250 10.34 14.53 -1.61
N ARG A 251 10.99 13.60 -0.93
CA ARG A 251 11.35 12.27 -1.46
C ARG A 251 10.90 11.14 -0.50
N LEU A 252 9.95 11.45 0.37
CA LEU A 252 9.33 10.51 1.29
C LEU A 252 7.92 10.18 0.82
N ILE A 253 7.67 8.92 0.56
CA ILE A 253 6.33 8.37 0.37
C ILE A 253 5.89 7.75 1.70
N HIS A 254 4.91 8.38 2.31
CA HIS A 254 4.33 7.90 3.58
C HIS A 254 2.87 8.32 3.66
N ASP A 255 2.01 7.40 3.99
CA ASP A 255 0.60 7.65 4.30
C ASP A 255 0.04 6.50 5.16
N PRO A 256 -0.97 6.74 5.99
CA PRO A 256 -1.54 5.71 6.83
C PRO A 256 -2.50 4.75 6.11
N LEU A 257 -3.11 5.13 4.96
CA LEU A 257 -4.21 4.37 4.38
C LEU A 257 -4.37 4.50 2.85
N GLN A 258 -3.97 5.63 2.26
CA GLN A 258 -4.34 6.05 0.92
C GLN A 258 -3.84 5.10 -0.17
N LEU A 259 -2.53 4.87 -0.25
CA LEU A 259 -1.92 4.00 -1.26
C LEU A 259 -2.42 2.55 -1.14
N GLY A 260 -2.52 2.04 0.09
CA GLY A 260 -3.01 0.69 0.33
C GLY A 260 -4.44 0.50 -0.16
N THR A 261 -5.35 1.40 0.22
CA THR A 261 -6.78 1.35 -0.15
C THR A 261 -6.98 1.52 -1.67
N ALA A 262 -6.29 2.49 -2.27
CA ALA A 262 -6.35 2.72 -3.72
C ALA A 262 -5.89 1.49 -4.52
N ALA A 263 -4.81 0.86 -4.10
CA ALA A 263 -4.30 -0.37 -4.70
C ALA A 263 -5.27 -1.56 -4.49
N MET A 264 -5.85 -1.70 -3.29
CA MET A 264 -6.87 -2.74 -3.02
C MET A 264 -8.04 -2.64 -3.99
N LEU A 265 -8.60 -1.43 -4.18
CA LEU A 265 -9.69 -1.20 -5.12
C LEU A 265 -9.28 -1.58 -6.54
N SER A 266 -8.16 -1.07 -7.02
CA SER A 266 -7.67 -1.32 -8.38
C SER A 266 -7.39 -2.80 -8.64
N MET A 267 -6.82 -3.51 -7.68
CA MET A 267 -6.60 -4.96 -7.76
C MET A 267 -7.91 -5.75 -7.71
N ALA A 268 -8.94 -5.24 -7.01
CA ALA A 268 -10.24 -5.91 -6.95
C ALA A 268 -10.96 -5.90 -8.30
N VAL A 269 -10.80 -4.84 -9.11
CA VAL A 269 -11.43 -4.75 -10.44
C VAL A 269 -10.62 -5.41 -11.56
N CYS A 270 -9.31 -5.57 -11.39
CA CYS A 270 -8.37 -6.03 -12.42
C CYS A 270 -8.75 -7.38 -13.06
N HIS A 271 -9.31 -8.33 -12.30
CA HIS A 271 -9.57 -9.69 -12.79
C HIS A 271 -10.80 -9.81 -13.69
N GLY A 272 -11.79 -8.93 -13.54
CA GLY A 272 -12.97 -8.90 -14.44
C GLY A 272 -12.63 -8.49 -15.86
N LEU A 273 -11.53 -7.78 -16.04
CA LEU A 273 -11.07 -7.31 -17.34
C LEU A 273 -10.30 -8.39 -18.12
N ASN A 274 -9.59 -9.29 -17.43
CA ASN A 274 -8.83 -10.38 -18.04
C ASN A 274 -9.72 -11.46 -18.69
N ASP A 275 -10.92 -11.70 -18.16
CA ASP A 275 -11.88 -12.64 -18.74
C ASP A 275 -12.55 -12.10 -20.01
N LYS A 276 -12.68 -10.78 -20.14
CA LYS A 276 -13.32 -10.13 -21.30
C LYS A 276 -12.38 -9.89 -22.48
N SER A 277 -11.07 -9.79 -22.24
CA SER A 277 -10.08 -9.42 -23.27
C SER A 277 -9.31 -10.58 -23.88
N GLY A 278 -9.51 -11.83 -23.43
CA GLY A 278 -8.87 -13.03 -23.99
C GLY A 278 -7.33 -13.07 -23.91
N GLY A 279 -6.70 -12.10 -23.27
CA GLY A 279 -5.27 -11.98 -23.13
C GLY A 279 -4.79 -12.45 -21.75
N ARG A 280 -4.04 -13.55 -21.72
CA ARG A 280 -3.37 -14.04 -20.51
C ARG A 280 -2.32 -13.01 -20.04
N ILE A 281 -2.61 -12.25 -19.00
CA ILE A 281 -1.55 -11.69 -18.17
C ILE A 281 -1.04 -12.83 -17.32
N GLY A 282 0.27 -13.15 -17.45
CA GLY A 282 0.87 -14.35 -16.91
C GLY A 282 0.57 -14.56 -15.43
N ARG A 283 0.10 -15.73 -15.07
CA ARG A 283 0.13 -16.23 -13.69
C ARG A 283 1.59 -16.20 -13.23
N ILE A 284 1.88 -15.38 -12.26
CA ILE A 284 3.15 -15.40 -11.53
C ILE A 284 3.05 -16.59 -10.58
N ALA A 285 3.80 -17.66 -10.90
CA ALA A 285 4.03 -18.78 -10.02
C ALA A 285 5.02 -18.39 -8.92
#